data_ba03e233827258123c7e88e8fa4aa291
#
_entry.id   ba03e233827258123c7e88e8fa4aa291
#
_cell.length_a   1.000
_cell.length_b   1.000
_cell.length_c   1.000
_cell.angle_alpha   90.00
_cell.angle_beta   90.00
_cell.angle_gamma   90.00
#
_symmetry.space_group_name_H-M   'P 1'
#
loop_
_entity.id
_entity.type
_entity.pdbx_description
1 polymer ?
#
loop_
_entity_poly.entity_id
_entity_poly.type
_entity_poly.pdbx_seq_one_letter_code
_entity_poly.pdbx_strand_id
1 'polypeptide(L)'
;MSLIDLHGFVANLKDHVSEHGFHVHGDRHFVETYSNRQTWEVDLHPDDACGGPLDMVLCVEAESRTLLTFEDDINSRPEDEDPDDAITVPMTLSFVLPPLHLGPDLLLLATDLAAIGGPELPLHVSSVDRVAAVTDAAERTVNIEGRVDLALSRIYLGQDLEVLCDMLDRARSVCEFLLDRAPAWLGEL
;
A
#
# COMPACT_ATOMS: atom_id res chain seq x y z
N MET A 1 -19.25 19.87 3.89
CA MET A 1 -19.53 18.43 3.66
C MET A 1 -18.67 18.06 2.46
N SER A 2 -17.72 17.17 2.63
CA SER A 2 -16.83 16.81 1.51
C SER A 2 -17.66 16.23 0.36
N LEU A 3 -17.42 16.65 -0.88
CA LEU A 3 -18.09 16.13 -2.08
C LEU A 3 -17.62 14.71 -2.39
N ILE A 4 -16.43 14.32 -1.91
CA ILE A 4 -15.86 12.99 -2.10
C ILE A 4 -15.96 12.16 -0.82
N ASP A 5 -16.48 10.95 -0.94
CA ASP A 5 -16.58 9.99 0.17
C ASP A 5 -15.38 9.02 0.16
N LEU A 6 -14.24 9.48 0.69
CA LEU A 6 -13.07 8.62 0.84
C LEU A 6 -13.27 7.50 1.87
N HIS A 7 -14.12 7.72 2.88
CA HIS A 7 -14.43 6.67 3.85
C HIS A 7 -15.20 5.51 3.19
N GLY A 8 -16.22 5.83 2.39
CA GLY A 8 -16.95 4.85 1.59
C GLY A 8 -16.04 4.16 0.56
N PHE A 9 -15.14 4.92 -0.08
CA PHE A 9 -14.14 4.31 -0.98
C PHE A 9 -13.26 3.28 -0.26
N VAL A 10 -12.71 3.59 0.91
CA VAL A 10 -11.88 2.65 1.68
C VAL A 10 -12.69 1.44 2.16
N ALA A 11 -13.98 1.62 2.51
CA ALA A 11 -14.85 0.51 2.85
C ALA A 11 -15.03 -0.46 1.66
N ASN A 12 -15.31 0.07 0.47
CA ASN A 12 -15.41 -0.74 -0.75
C ASN A 12 -14.07 -1.37 -1.14
N LEU A 13 -12.96 -0.66 -0.91
CA LEU A 13 -11.61 -1.18 -1.16
C LEU A 13 -11.30 -2.40 -0.31
N LYS A 14 -11.75 -2.47 0.96
CA LYS A 14 -11.59 -3.64 1.82
C LYS A 14 -12.31 -4.87 1.28
N ASP A 15 -13.53 -4.70 0.77
CA ASP A 15 -14.28 -5.79 0.14
C ASP A 15 -13.55 -6.27 -1.12
N HIS A 16 -13.09 -5.33 -1.94
CA HIS A 16 -12.34 -5.63 -3.16
C HIS A 16 -11.01 -6.35 -2.91
N VAL A 17 -10.24 -5.92 -1.91
CA VAL A 17 -9.00 -6.59 -1.47
C VAL A 17 -9.27 -8.04 -1.07
N SER A 18 -10.41 -8.31 -0.43
CA SER A 18 -10.80 -9.68 -0.05
C SER A 18 -11.11 -10.55 -1.26
N GLU A 19 -11.65 -9.99 -2.34
CA GLU A 19 -11.87 -10.69 -3.60
C GLU A 19 -10.56 -11.10 -4.30
N HIS A 20 -9.46 -10.38 -4.04
CA HIS A 20 -8.12 -10.67 -4.57
C HIS A 20 -7.29 -11.61 -3.67
N GLY A 21 -7.92 -12.32 -2.71
CA GLY A 21 -7.28 -13.34 -1.89
C GLY A 21 -6.45 -12.78 -0.74
N PHE A 22 -6.88 -11.65 -0.19
CA PHE A 22 -6.32 -11.09 1.03
C PHE A 22 -7.35 -11.11 2.15
N HIS A 23 -6.89 -11.42 3.35
CA HIS A 23 -7.68 -11.31 4.56
C HIS A 23 -7.43 -9.96 5.24
N VAL A 24 -8.50 -9.23 5.54
CA VAL A 24 -8.46 -7.96 6.25
C VAL A 24 -8.60 -8.21 7.74
N HIS A 25 -7.58 -7.84 8.53
CA HIS A 25 -7.58 -7.99 9.99
C HIS A 25 -8.24 -6.83 10.71
N GLY A 26 -8.07 -5.63 10.20
CA GLY A 26 -8.60 -4.43 10.79
C GLY A 26 -8.28 -3.18 9.99
N ASP A 27 -8.87 -2.09 10.38
CA ASP A 27 -8.60 -0.79 9.79
C ASP A 27 -8.52 0.30 10.86
N ARG A 28 -7.78 1.35 10.53
CA ARG A 28 -7.60 2.53 11.37
C ARG A 28 -7.77 3.78 10.51
N HIS A 29 -8.40 4.80 11.08
CA HIS A 29 -8.51 6.12 10.47
C HIS A 29 -7.91 7.16 11.40
N PHE A 30 -6.95 7.92 10.90
CA PHE A 30 -6.28 8.98 11.62
C PHE A 30 -6.58 10.33 10.99
N VAL A 31 -6.75 11.34 11.84
CA VAL A 31 -6.86 12.74 11.41
C VAL A 31 -5.80 13.54 12.16
N GLU A 32 -4.88 14.14 11.42
CA GLU A 32 -3.84 14.97 12.00
C GLU A 32 -4.40 16.33 12.39
N THR A 33 -4.25 16.71 13.66
CA THR A 33 -4.91 17.89 14.23
C THR A 33 -4.54 19.22 13.57
N TYR A 34 -3.30 19.38 13.09
CA TYR A 34 -2.82 20.65 12.56
C TYR A 34 -3.00 20.80 11.05
N SER A 35 -2.82 19.71 10.29
CA SER A 35 -2.91 19.72 8.83
C SER A 35 -4.29 19.29 8.33
N ASN A 36 -5.09 18.65 9.20
CA ASN A 36 -6.30 17.91 8.84
C ASN A 36 -6.05 16.85 7.77
N ARG A 37 -4.80 16.39 7.62
CA ARG A 37 -4.49 15.25 6.79
C ARG A 37 -5.18 14.02 7.35
N GLN A 38 -5.80 13.26 6.48
CA GLN A 38 -6.49 12.02 6.81
C GLN A 38 -5.68 10.84 6.27
N THR A 39 -5.59 9.80 7.08
CA THR A 39 -4.87 8.58 6.74
C THR A 39 -5.72 7.37 7.12
N TRP A 40 -6.01 6.50 6.17
CA TRP A 40 -6.65 5.21 6.41
C TRP A 40 -5.61 4.13 6.24
N GLU A 41 -5.48 3.29 7.25
CA GLU A 41 -4.63 2.11 7.21
C GLU A 41 -5.49 0.86 7.31
N VAL A 42 -5.22 -0.12 6.45
CA VAL A 42 -5.88 -1.42 6.44
C VAL A 42 -4.82 -2.50 6.59
N ASP A 43 -4.91 -3.27 7.67
CA ASP A 43 -4.00 -4.38 7.95
C ASP A 43 -4.49 -5.62 7.20
N LEU A 44 -3.64 -6.18 6.34
CA LEU A 44 -3.97 -7.35 5.51
C LEU A 44 -2.84 -8.38 5.51
N HIS A 45 -3.19 -9.58 5.08
CA HIS A 45 -2.23 -10.62 4.69
C HIS A 45 -2.86 -11.55 3.65
N PRO A 46 -2.07 -12.33 2.90
CA PRO A 46 -2.61 -13.36 2.01
C PRO A 46 -3.44 -14.40 2.78
N ASP A 47 -4.60 -14.78 2.25
CA ASP A 47 -5.54 -15.72 2.89
C ASP A 47 -4.89 -17.06 3.26
N ASP A 48 -4.00 -17.57 2.40
CA ASP A 48 -3.32 -18.84 2.55
C ASP A 48 -2.07 -18.77 3.46
N ALA A 49 -1.69 -17.57 3.91
CA ALA A 49 -0.54 -17.32 4.76
C ALA A 49 -0.91 -16.72 6.13
N CYS A 50 -2.15 -16.93 6.57
CA CYS A 50 -2.63 -16.46 7.88
C CYS A 50 -1.76 -17.00 9.02
N GLY A 51 -1.18 -16.09 9.82
CA GLY A 51 -0.22 -16.42 10.87
C GLY A 51 1.20 -16.72 10.37
N GLY A 52 1.48 -16.49 9.09
CA GLY A 52 2.83 -16.50 8.51
C GLY A 52 3.65 -15.26 8.90
N PRO A 53 4.89 -15.16 8.38
CA PRO A 53 5.80 -14.08 8.76
C PRO A 53 5.56 -12.78 7.98
N LEU A 54 4.64 -12.74 7.02
CA LEU A 54 4.41 -11.58 6.15
C LEU A 54 3.08 -10.92 6.49
N ASP A 55 3.17 -9.68 6.94
CA ASP A 55 2.03 -8.77 7.06
C ASP A 55 2.09 -7.69 5.98
N MET A 56 0.94 -7.12 5.67
CA MET A 56 0.82 -5.98 4.77
C MET A 56 0.00 -4.87 5.40
N VAL A 57 0.33 -3.65 5.04
CA VAL A 57 -0.47 -2.47 5.36
C VAL A 57 -0.77 -1.71 4.08
N LEU A 58 -2.05 -1.56 3.78
CA LEU A 58 -2.52 -0.66 2.73
C LEU A 58 -2.86 0.68 3.38
N CYS A 59 -2.28 1.74 2.88
CA CYS A 59 -2.45 3.09 3.41
C CYS A 59 -2.97 4.01 2.31
N VAL A 60 -4.08 4.71 2.55
CA VAL A 60 -4.58 5.80 1.70
C VAL A 60 -4.44 7.11 2.47
N GLU A 61 -3.80 8.08 1.86
CA GLU A 61 -3.50 9.36 2.51
C GLU A 61 -4.12 10.53 1.72
N ALA A 62 -4.84 11.41 2.41
CA ALA A 62 -5.46 12.57 1.79
C ALA A 62 -5.15 13.85 2.56
N GLU A 63 -4.50 14.79 1.89
CA GLU A 63 -4.29 16.14 2.42
C GLU A 63 -5.55 16.98 2.20
N SER A 64 -5.93 17.77 3.20
CA SER A 64 -7.09 18.68 3.10
C SER A 64 -6.99 19.63 1.91
N ARG A 65 -5.76 20.08 1.58
CA ARG A 65 -5.55 20.97 0.44
C ARG A 65 -5.88 20.29 -0.88
N THR A 66 -5.50 19.00 -1.05
CA THR A 66 -5.82 18.23 -2.24
C THR A 66 -7.33 18.08 -2.41
N LEU A 67 -8.04 17.75 -1.31
CA LEU A 67 -9.50 17.64 -1.32
C LEU A 67 -10.19 18.96 -1.67
N LEU A 68 -9.75 20.07 -1.10
CA LEU A 68 -10.28 21.40 -1.44
C LEU A 68 -10.02 21.77 -2.89
N THR A 69 -8.82 21.48 -3.41
CA THR A 69 -8.49 21.72 -4.83
C THR A 69 -9.43 20.93 -5.75
N PHE A 70 -9.74 19.68 -5.38
CA PHE A 70 -10.67 18.84 -6.13
C PHE A 70 -12.11 19.37 -6.06
N GLU A 71 -12.57 19.83 -4.87
CA GLU A 71 -13.88 20.47 -4.72
C GLU A 71 -14.00 21.75 -5.55
N ASP A 72 -12.95 22.58 -5.60
CA ASP A 72 -12.91 23.78 -6.42
C ASP A 72 -12.94 23.44 -7.92
N ASP A 73 -12.25 22.39 -8.34
CA ASP A 73 -12.26 21.91 -9.73
C ASP A 73 -13.67 21.50 -10.15
N ILE A 74 -14.35 20.64 -9.38
CA ILE A 74 -15.74 20.23 -9.64
C ILE A 74 -16.66 21.45 -9.74
N ASN A 75 -16.58 22.39 -8.78
CA ASN A 75 -17.48 23.54 -8.72
C ASN A 75 -17.25 24.56 -9.85
N SER A 76 -16.06 24.56 -10.46
CA SER A 76 -15.69 25.49 -11.54
C SER A 76 -16.00 24.95 -12.93
N ARG A 77 -16.28 23.65 -13.06
CA ARG A 77 -16.56 22.98 -14.36
C ARG A 77 -18.04 23.02 -14.73
N PRO A 78 -18.37 22.96 -16.02
CA PRO A 78 -19.70 22.66 -16.49
C PRO A 78 -20.18 21.28 -15.99
N GLU A 79 -21.49 21.10 -15.80
CA GLU A 79 -22.10 19.85 -15.30
C GLU A 79 -21.85 18.63 -16.19
N ASP A 80 -21.51 18.84 -17.46
CA ASP A 80 -21.27 17.80 -18.48
C ASP A 80 -19.77 17.49 -18.69
N GLU A 81 -18.87 18.06 -17.88
CA GLU A 81 -17.42 17.86 -17.95
C GLU A 81 -16.92 17.12 -16.73
N ASP A 82 -16.19 16.00 -16.95
CA ASP A 82 -15.60 15.20 -15.86
C ASP A 82 -14.51 15.99 -15.12
N PRO A 83 -14.31 15.74 -13.80
CA PRO A 83 -13.22 16.33 -13.02
C PRO A 83 -11.83 15.94 -13.53
N ASP A 84 -10.81 16.72 -13.14
CA ASP A 84 -9.43 16.52 -13.58
C ASP A 84 -8.79 15.26 -12.93
N ASP A 85 -8.32 14.33 -13.77
CA ASP A 85 -7.58 13.13 -13.35
C ASP A 85 -6.20 13.44 -12.74
N ALA A 86 -5.69 14.65 -12.92
CA ALA A 86 -4.39 15.06 -12.39
C ALA A 86 -4.41 15.29 -10.85
N ILE A 87 -5.60 15.43 -10.25
CA ILE A 87 -5.74 15.59 -8.80
C ILE A 87 -5.82 14.20 -8.17
N THR A 88 -4.73 13.79 -7.50
CA THR A 88 -4.56 12.43 -6.99
C THR A 88 -4.35 12.38 -5.49
N VAL A 89 -4.60 11.21 -4.90
CA VAL A 89 -4.20 10.85 -3.54
C VAL A 89 -3.29 9.62 -3.59
N PRO A 90 -2.22 9.57 -2.78
CA PRO A 90 -1.34 8.40 -2.72
C PRO A 90 -2.03 7.23 -2.01
N MET A 91 -1.83 6.05 -2.58
CA MET A 91 -2.07 4.77 -1.92
C MET A 91 -0.75 4.01 -1.86
N THR A 92 -0.39 3.54 -0.68
CA THR A 92 0.85 2.81 -0.41
C THR A 92 0.54 1.41 0.10
N LEU A 93 1.24 0.42 -0.43
CA LEU A 93 1.28 -0.94 0.07
C LEU A 93 2.64 -1.20 0.70
N SER A 94 2.66 -1.48 1.99
CA SER A 94 3.87 -1.86 2.73
C SER A 94 3.85 -3.34 3.02
N PHE A 95 4.95 -4.04 2.69
CA PHE A 95 5.15 -5.45 2.98
C PHE A 95 6.11 -5.57 4.15
N VAL A 96 5.66 -6.17 5.24
CA VAL A 96 6.35 -6.18 6.52
C VAL A 96 6.77 -7.60 6.87
N LEU A 97 8.08 -7.80 6.98
CA LEU A 97 8.68 -9.03 7.49
C LEU A 97 9.28 -8.78 8.88
N PRO A 98 9.33 -9.79 9.75
CA PRO A 98 10.07 -9.66 11.00
C PRO A 98 11.57 -9.40 10.73
N PRO A 99 12.35 -8.94 11.72
CA PRO A 99 13.77 -8.74 11.55
C PRO A 99 14.48 -9.99 11.06
N LEU A 100 15.29 -9.85 10.01
CA LEU A 100 15.94 -10.95 9.31
C LEU A 100 17.36 -11.19 9.87
N HIS A 101 17.68 -12.44 10.16
CA HIS A 101 19.04 -12.84 10.58
C HIS A 101 20.00 -12.98 9.39
N LEU A 102 19.45 -13.39 8.23
CA LEU A 102 20.20 -13.59 6.99
C LEU A 102 19.55 -12.74 5.88
N GLY A 103 19.75 -11.41 6.00
CA GLY A 103 19.10 -10.47 5.08
C GLY A 103 19.52 -10.68 3.61
N PRO A 104 18.60 -10.49 2.65
CA PRO A 104 18.89 -10.60 1.23
C PRO A 104 19.87 -9.52 0.75
N ASP A 105 20.50 -9.77 -0.40
CA ASP A 105 21.12 -8.70 -1.18
C ASP A 105 20.03 -7.75 -1.70
N LEU A 106 20.10 -6.48 -1.28
CA LEU A 106 19.04 -5.52 -1.58
C LEU A 106 18.92 -5.19 -3.07
N LEU A 107 20.03 -5.23 -3.82
CA LEU A 107 19.99 -4.93 -5.24
C LEU A 107 19.32 -6.06 -6.01
N LEU A 108 19.63 -7.32 -5.67
CA LEU A 108 18.96 -8.47 -6.23
C LEU A 108 17.48 -8.50 -5.87
N LEU A 109 17.16 -8.27 -4.59
CA LEU A 109 15.77 -8.19 -4.14
C LEU A 109 14.99 -7.10 -4.88
N ALA A 110 15.54 -5.90 -4.99
CA ALA A 110 14.90 -4.80 -5.71
C ALA A 110 14.71 -5.12 -7.21
N THR A 111 15.66 -5.82 -7.82
CA THR A 111 15.55 -6.23 -9.24
C THR A 111 14.44 -7.28 -9.43
N ASP A 112 14.39 -8.29 -8.57
CA ASP A 112 13.36 -9.32 -8.61
C ASP A 112 11.97 -8.71 -8.39
N LEU A 113 11.84 -7.86 -7.37
CA LEU A 113 10.59 -7.18 -7.04
C LEU A 113 10.12 -6.20 -8.14
N ALA A 114 11.05 -5.49 -8.78
CA ALA A 114 10.70 -4.61 -9.91
C ALA A 114 10.15 -5.40 -11.11
N ALA A 115 10.65 -6.63 -11.32
CA ALA A 115 10.12 -7.50 -12.37
C ALA A 115 8.73 -8.04 -12.05
N ILE A 116 8.44 -8.32 -10.76
CA ILE A 116 7.14 -8.84 -10.30
C ILE A 116 6.10 -7.72 -10.24
N GLY A 117 6.42 -6.59 -9.62
CA GLY A 117 5.50 -5.47 -9.46
C GLY A 117 5.15 -4.79 -10.77
N GLY A 118 6.11 -4.72 -11.69
CA GLY A 118 5.91 -4.08 -12.98
C GLY A 118 5.59 -2.59 -12.87
N PRO A 119 4.99 -2.00 -13.90
CA PRO A 119 4.54 -0.62 -13.87
C PRO A 119 3.28 -0.40 -13.02
N GLU A 120 2.51 -1.45 -12.77
CA GLU A 120 1.26 -1.40 -12.01
C GLU A 120 1.50 -1.25 -10.50
N LEU A 121 2.64 -1.77 -10.01
CA LEU A 121 3.07 -1.65 -8.61
C LEU A 121 4.57 -1.38 -8.52
N PRO A 122 5.03 -0.14 -8.77
CA PRO A 122 6.44 0.23 -8.60
C PRO A 122 6.87 0.03 -7.14
N LEU A 123 7.88 -0.80 -6.92
CA LEU A 123 8.34 -1.18 -5.58
C LEU A 123 9.66 -0.50 -5.22
N HIS A 124 9.73 0.03 -4.01
CA HIS A 124 10.93 0.57 -3.39
C HIS A 124 11.39 -0.35 -2.27
N VAL A 125 12.68 -0.65 -2.24
CA VAL A 125 13.29 -1.50 -1.21
C VAL A 125 14.35 -0.72 -0.45
N SER A 126 14.25 -0.75 0.87
CA SER A 126 15.24 -0.18 1.77
C SER A 126 15.50 -1.10 2.96
N SER A 127 16.60 -0.93 3.68
CA SER A 127 16.85 -1.68 4.90
C SER A 127 17.47 -0.82 5.99
N VAL A 128 17.20 -1.24 7.23
CA VAL A 128 17.83 -0.69 8.43
C VAL A 128 18.45 -1.83 9.22
N ASP A 129 19.77 -1.74 9.45
CA ASP A 129 20.50 -2.68 10.32
C ASP A 129 20.53 -2.13 11.74
N ARG A 130 20.06 -2.92 12.69
CA ARG A 130 20.10 -2.61 14.12
C ARG A 130 21.12 -3.51 14.82
N VAL A 131 22.04 -2.91 15.57
CA VAL A 131 23.03 -3.62 16.40
C VAL A 131 22.82 -3.20 17.84
N ALA A 132 22.35 -4.10 18.70
CA ALA A 132 22.07 -3.80 20.11
C ALA A 132 23.34 -3.80 20.96
N ALA A 133 24.27 -4.73 20.72
CA ALA A 133 25.58 -4.80 21.35
C ALA A 133 26.62 -5.26 20.34
N VAL A 134 27.91 -4.97 20.64
CA VAL A 134 29.04 -5.36 19.74
C VAL A 134 29.14 -6.89 19.55
N THR A 135 28.59 -7.66 20.48
CA THR A 135 28.61 -9.13 20.47
C THR A 135 27.39 -9.75 19.80
N ASP A 136 26.39 -8.96 19.51
CA ASP A 136 25.14 -9.46 18.96
C ASP A 136 25.19 -9.47 17.42
N ALA A 137 24.51 -10.42 16.82
CA ALA A 137 24.27 -10.40 15.38
C ALA A 137 23.43 -9.16 15.03
N ALA A 138 23.72 -8.54 13.90
CA ALA A 138 22.89 -7.46 13.40
C ALA A 138 21.50 -8.01 12.99
N GLU A 139 20.45 -7.32 13.39
CA GLU A 139 19.09 -7.58 12.91
C GLU A 139 18.80 -6.61 11.77
N ARG A 140 18.42 -7.15 10.61
CA ARG A 140 18.07 -6.36 9.44
C ARG A 140 16.56 -6.30 9.27
N THR A 141 16.01 -5.10 9.31
CA THR A 141 14.64 -4.85 8.88
C THR A 141 14.67 -4.42 7.42
N VAL A 142 13.93 -5.12 6.57
CA VAL A 142 13.75 -4.77 5.15
C VAL A 142 12.38 -4.12 5.00
N ASN A 143 12.36 -2.91 4.42
CA ASN A 143 11.14 -2.20 4.09
C ASN A 143 10.91 -2.30 2.58
N ILE A 144 9.74 -2.79 2.20
CA ILE A 144 9.30 -2.93 0.81
C ILE A 144 7.99 -2.16 0.70
N GLU A 145 7.96 -1.15 -0.17
CA GLU A 145 6.80 -0.28 -0.34
C GLU A 145 6.48 -0.12 -1.83
N GLY A 146 5.22 -0.35 -2.18
CA GLY A 146 4.64 0.00 -3.47
C GLY A 146 3.76 1.23 -3.32
N ARG A 147 3.86 2.19 -4.26
CA ARG A 147 3.04 3.39 -4.26
C ARG A 147 2.35 3.58 -5.59
N VAL A 148 1.05 3.87 -5.51
CA VAL A 148 0.20 4.21 -6.64
C VAL A 148 -0.53 5.51 -6.32
N ASP A 149 -0.69 6.40 -7.30
CA ASP A 149 -1.47 7.61 -7.14
C ASP A 149 -2.87 7.40 -7.73
N LEU A 150 -3.91 7.57 -6.91
CA LEU A 150 -5.31 7.38 -7.27
C LEU A 150 -5.94 8.71 -7.68
N ALA A 151 -6.50 8.81 -8.88
CA ALA A 151 -7.23 9.98 -9.32
C ALA A 151 -8.53 10.16 -8.52
N LEU A 152 -8.73 11.32 -7.92
CA LEU A 152 -9.94 11.63 -7.15
C LEU A 152 -11.19 11.68 -8.02
N SER A 153 -11.05 12.08 -9.29
CA SER A 153 -12.11 12.05 -10.31
C SER A 153 -12.73 10.66 -10.44
N ARG A 154 -11.90 9.63 -10.52
CA ARG A 154 -12.34 8.24 -10.66
C ARG A 154 -13.03 7.71 -9.41
N ILE A 155 -12.50 8.04 -8.23
CA ILE A 155 -13.14 7.71 -6.95
C ILE A 155 -14.51 8.41 -6.86
N TYR A 156 -14.60 9.69 -7.25
CA TYR A 156 -15.83 10.47 -7.24
C TYR A 156 -16.90 9.93 -8.21
N LEU A 157 -16.49 9.53 -9.41
CA LEU A 157 -17.40 8.97 -10.43
C LEU A 157 -17.75 7.50 -10.18
N GLY A 158 -17.14 6.86 -9.19
CA GLY A 158 -17.32 5.42 -8.93
C GLY A 158 -16.76 4.56 -10.05
N GLN A 159 -15.77 5.08 -10.79
CA GLN A 159 -15.15 4.41 -11.92
C GLN A 159 -13.82 3.75 -11.51
N ASP A 160 -13.54 2.63 -12.17
CA ASP A 160 -12.22 2.02 -12.34
C ASP A 160 -11.56 1.38 -11.10
N LEU A 161 -12.07 0.23 -10.79
CA LEU A 161 -11.35 -0.73 -9.97
C LEU A 161 -10.30 -1.54 -10.78
N GLU A 162 -10.22 -1.41 -12.13
CA GLU A 162 -9.27 -2.18 -12.95
C GLU A 162 -7.81 -1.90 -12.56
N VAL A 163 -7.44 -0.65 -12.33
CA VAL A 163 -6.09 -0.30 -11.86
C VAL A 163 -5.80 -0.92 -10.49
N LEU A 164 -6.81 -1.00 -9.63
CA LEU A 164 -6.70 -1.65 -8.32
C LEU A 164 -6.61 -3.16 -8.44
N CYS A 165 -7.33 -3.78 -9.38
CA CYS A 165 -7.24 -5.21 -9.66
C CYS A 165 -5.80 -5.58 -10.07
N ASP A 166 -5.25 -4.89 -11.07
CA ASP A 166 -3.90 -5.14 -11.57
C ASP A 166 -2.86 -4.97 -10.45
N MET A 167 -2.98 -3.90 -9.65
CA MET A 167 -2.10 -3.65 -8.53
C MET A 167 -2.20 -4.75 -7.45
N LEU A 168 -3.41 -5.19 -7.10
CA LEU A 168 -3.63 -6.24 -6.09
C LEU A 168 -3.12 -7.60 -6.57
N ASP A 169 -3.29 -7.92 -7.84
CA ASP A 169 -2.73 -9.15 -8.44
C ASP A 169 -1.19 -9.13 -8.40
N ARG A 170 -0.56 -7.96 -8.66
CA ARG A 170 0.88 -7.79 -8.48
C ARG A 170 1.29 -7.91 -7.02
N ALA A 171 0.53 -7.30 -6.10
CA ALA A 171 0.77 -7.42 -4.67
C ALA A 171 0.72 -8.88 -4.21
N ARG A 172 -0.24 -9.67 -4.71
CA ARG A 172 -0.32 -11.10 -4.45
C ARG A 172 0.93 -11.84 -4.91
N SER A 173 1.39 -11.58 -6.13
CA SER A 173 2.63 -12.18 -6.67
C SER A 173 3.87 -11.79 -5.84
N VAL A 174 3.92 -10.57 -5.33
CA VAL A 174 4.98 -10.11 -4.40
C VAL A 174 4.92 -10.90 -3.08
N CYS A 175 3.73 -11.10 -2.51
CA CYS A 175 3.58 -11.89 -1.29
C CYS A 175 4.07 -13.33 -1.48
N GLU A 176 3.68 -13.99 -2.56
CA GLU A 176 4.12 -15.35 -2.88
C GLU A 176 5.65 -15.44 -2.98
N PHE A 177 6.28 -14.49 -3.66
CA PHE A 177 7.72 -14.40 -3.77
C PHE A 177 8.40 -14.19 -2.40
N LEU A 178 7.87 -13.32 -1.55
CA LEU A 178 8.44 -13.04 -0.24
C LEU A 178 8.28 -14.23 0.71
N LEU A 179 7.11 -14.87 0.71
CA LEU A 179 6.82 -16.05 1.53
C LEU A 179 7.69 -17.25 1.17
N ASP A 180 7.97 -17.48 -0.12
CA ASP A 180 8.87 -18.53 -0.58
C ASP A 180 10.30 -18.35 -0.04
N ARG A 181 10.75 -17.11 0.14
CA ARG A 181 12.13 -16.79 0.56
C ARG A 181 12.27 -16.51 2.06
N ALA A 182 11.20 -16.17 2.74
CA ALA A 182 11.20 -15.81 4.16
C ALA A 182 11.87 -16.85 5.07
N PRO A 183 11.65 -18.18 4.93
CA PRO A 183 12.29 -19.17 5.80
C PRO A 183 13.84 -19.11 5.75
N ALA A 184 14.40 -18.92 4.55
CA ALA A 184 15.86 -18.81 4.38
C ALA A 184 16.43 -17.54 5.03
N TRP A 185 15.70 -16.42 4.98
CA TRP A 185 16.13 -15.15 5.56
C TRP A 185 15.94 -15.12 7.09
N LEU A 186 14.94 -15.83 7.60
CA LEU A 186 14.69 -15.98 9.04
C LEU A 186 15.61 -16.99 9.71
N GLY A 187 16.31 -17.84 8.94
CA GLY A 187 17.19 -18.86 9.47
C GLY A 187 16.45 -20.11 9.97
N GLU A 188 15.29 -20.39 9.41
CA GLU A 188 14.40 -21.52 9.77
C GLU A 188 14.68 -22.80 8.93
N LEU A 189 15.90 -22.95 8.40
CA LEU A 189 16.33 -24.11 7.60
C LEU A 189 16.99 -25.20 8.45
#